data_98ef45c708987fc41f6ca32c5ad67c1e
#
_entry.id   98ef45c708987fc41f6ca32c5ad67c1e
#
_cell.length_a   1.000
_cell.length_b   1.000
_cell.length_c   1.000
_cell.angle_alpha   90.00
_cell.angle_beta   90.00
_cell.angle_gamma   90.00
#
_symmetry.space_group_name_H-M   'P 1'
#
loop_
_entity.id
_entity.type
_entity.pdbx_description
1 polymer ?
#
loop_
_entity_poly.entity_id
_entity_poly.type
_entity_poly.pdbx_seq_one_letter_code
_entity_poly.pdbx_strand_id
1 'polypeptide(L)'
;VGESGSGKTSVIRAVLGCLPGGGRVSHGEIRFEGKSLLAYSREEWRRLRGTEISMIFQDSGAMINPIRRIGAQYVEYVRTHQKLSKKEAWDKCVEMLKRMRLPGADNIMRSYPFQLSGGQRQRVGIAMAMTFQPKLLLADEPTSALDVTTQAQIVRQMMELRDKYDTSIIVVTHNLGVAAYMADKILVMQNGRVVEAGTRDQILHHTADAYTRKLLDSVPSMGGYRFV
;
A
#
# COMPACT_ATOMS: atom_id res chain seq x y z
N VAL A 1 0.25 -9.65 -8.80
CA VAL A 1 1.62 -10.18 -8.75
C VAL A 1 2.23 -10.24 -10.16
N GLY A 2 3.54 -10.49 -10.29
CA GLY A 2 4.28 -10.60 -11.56
C GLY A 2 5.68 -9.99 -11.47
N GLU A 3 6.49 -10.19 -12.51
CA GLU A 3 7.86 -9.69 -12.59
C GLU A 3 7.95 -8.16 -12.58
N SER A 4 9.14 -7.63 -12.28
CA SER A 4 9.41 -6.18 -12.41
C SER A 4 9.16 -5.73 -13.85
N GLY A 5 8.57 -4.55 -14.02
CA GLY A 5 8.22 -4.04 -15.37
C GLY A 5 6.93 -4.59 -15.97
N SER A 6 6.22 -5.55 -15.34
CA SER A 6 4.96 -6.10 -15.88
C SER A 6 3.75 -5.15 -15.85
N GLY A 7 3.91 -3.90 -15.38
CA GLY A 7 2.85 -2.88 -15.38
C GLY A 7 2.04 -2.76 -14.09
N LYS A 8 2.32 -3.52 -13.02
CA LYS A 8 1.58 -3.53 -11.75
C LYS A 8 1.43 -2.14 -11.11
N THR A 9 2.53 -1.43 -10.96
CA THR A 9 2.55 -0.05 -10.44
C THR A 9 1.72 0.89 -11.31
N SER A 10 1.73 0.70 -12.64
CA SER A 10 0.92 1.52 -13.56
C SER A 10 -0.58 1.32 -13.33
N VAL A 11 -1.02 0.10 -13.03
CA VAL A 11 -2.42 -0.19 -12.70
C VAL A 11 -2.88 0.59 -11.47
N ILE A 12 -2.15 0.50 -10.35
CA ILE A 12 -2.55 1.21 -9.12
C ILE A 12 -2.42 2.73 -9.26
N ARG A 13 -1.44 3.22 -10.03
CA ARG A 13 -1.33 4.65 -10.35
C ARG A 13 -2.47 5.14 -11.24
N ALA A 14 -2.96 4.30 -12.15
CA ALA A 14 -4.16 4.61 -12.94
C ALA A 14 -5.39 4.73 -12.04
N VAL A 15 -5.57 3.80 -11.07
CA VAL A 15 -6.66 3.87 -10.08
C VAL A 15 -6.56 5.16 -9.25
N LEU A 16 -5.35 5.60 -8.89
CA LEU A 16 -5.15 6.84 -8.14
C LEU A 16 -5.21 8.12 -9.03
N GLY A 17 -5.31 7.97 -10.36
CA GLY A 17 -5.30 9.08 -11.30
C GLY A 17 -3.96 9.86 -11.33
N CYS A 18 -2.83 9.16 -11.11
CA CYS A 18 -1.49 9.76 -11.04
C CYS A 18 -0.46 9.05 -11.94
N LEU A 19 -0.86 8.71 -13.16
CA LEU A 19 0.06 8.15 -14.16
C LEU A 19 1.17 9.15 -14.49
N PRO A 20 2.43 8.70 -14.59
CA PRO A 20 3.55 9.57 -14.92
C PRO A 20 3.52 10.06 -16.38
N GLY A 21 4.23 11.16 -16.66
CA GLY A 21 4.44 11.63 -18.03
C GLY A 21 3.16 12.07 -18.78
N GLY A 22 2.10 12.46 -18.04
CA GLY A 22 0.82 12.80 -18.67
C GLY A 22 0.04 11.60 -19.20
N GLY A 23 0.40 10.39 -18.76
CA GLY A 23 -0.30 9.14 -19.09
C GLY A 23 -1.78 9.20 -18.76
N ARG A 24 -2.59 8.55 -19.60
CA ARG A 24 -4.04 8.47 -19.43
C ARG A 24 -4.55 7.06 -19.74
N VAL A 25 -5.69 6.73 -19.15
CA VAL A 25 -6.44 5.53 -19.53
C VAL A 25 -7.13 5.80 -20.86
N SER A 26 -6.73 5.10 -21.90
CA SER A 26 -7.26 5.29 -23.27
C SER A 26 -8.55 4.51 -23.53
N HIS A 27 -8.70 3.36 -22.87
CA HIS A 27 -9.85 2.47 -23.03
C HIS A 27 -10.23 1.85 -21.69
N GLY A 28 -11.48 1.44 -21.57
CA GLY A 28 -12.01 0.84 -20.36
C GLY A 28 -12.46 1.87 -19.32
N GLU A 29 -12.72 1.41 -18.11
CA GLU A 29 -13.29 2.20 -17.04
C GLU A 29 -12.67 1.80 -15.69
N ILE A 30 -12.56 2.77 -14.78
CA ILE A 30 -12.20 2.53 -13.38
C ILE A 30 -13.33 3.10 -12.53
N ARG A 31 -14.02 2.24 -11.77
CA ARG A 31 -15.09 2.64 -10.88
C ARG A 31 -14.69 2.52 -9.42
N PHE A 32 -15.05 3.52 -8.63
CA PHE A 32 -14.97 3.51 -7.19
C PHE A 32 -16.33 3.95 -6.63
N GLU A 33 -16.91 3.14 -5.74
CA GLU A 33 -18.26 3.41 -5.18
C GLU A 33 -19.31 3.66 -6.28
N GLY A 34 -19.23 2.89 -7.37
CA GLY A 34 -20.14 3.01 -8.50
C GLY A 34 -19.90 4.20 -9.45
N LYS A 35 -18.99 5.11 -9.12
CA LYS A 35 -18.65 6.31 -9.93
C LYS A 35 -17.38 6.10 -10.72
N SER A 36 -17.36 6.60 -11.97
CA SER A 36 -16.16 6.55 -12.81
C SER A 36 -15.12 7.54 -12.33
N LEU A 37 -13.95 7.04 -11.93
CA LEU A 37 -12.82 7.87 -11.52
C LEU A 37 -12.22 8.68 -12.69
N LEU A 38 -12.43 8.22 -13.94
CA LEU A 38 -11.91 8.89 -15.12
C LEU A 38 -12.62 10.23 -15.41
N ALA A 39 -13.82 10.43 -14.84
CA ALA A 39 -14.61 11.64 -14.99
C ALA A 39 -14.37 12.68 -13.87
N TYR A 40 -13.54 12.34 -12.86
CA TYR A 40 -13.34 13.21 -11.71
C TYR A 40 -12.57 14.48 -12.08
N SER A 41 -13.11 15.61 -11.62
CA SER A 41 -12.45 16.91 -11.64
C SER A 41 -11.24 16.95 -10.69
N ARG A 42 -10.37 17.95 -10.88
CA ARG A 42 -9.22 18.17 -9.98
C ARG A 42 -9.64 18.33 -8.50
N GLU A 43 -10.76 18.97 -8.24
CA GLU A 43 -11.26 19.18 -6.87
C GLU A 43 -11.81 17.88 -6.26
N GLU A 44 -12.52 17.04 -7.02
CA GLU A 44 -12.97 15.72 -6.57
C GLU A 44 -11.78 14.83 -6.25
N TRP A 45 -10.76 14.81 -7.11
CA TRP A 45 -9.50 14.10 -6.82
C TRP A 45 -8.80 14.60 -5.55
N ARG A 46 -8.78 15.92 -5.33
CA ARG A 46 -8.18 16.50 -4.12
C ARG A 46 -8.89 16.04 -2.85
N ARG A 47 -10.20 15.87 -2.90
CA ARG A 47 -11.00 15.37 -1.77
C ARG A 47 -10.85 13.87 -1.57
N LEU A 48 -10.71 13.11 -2.64
CA LEU A 48 -10.66 11.65 -2.60
C LEU A 48 -9.31 11.12 -2.13
N ARG A 49 -8.22 11.69 -2.68
CA ARG A 49 -6.85 11.24 -2.36
C ARG A 49 -6.47 11.56 -0.93
N GLY A 50 -5.91 10.55 -0.23
CA GLY A 50 -5.48 10.63 1.15
C GLY A 50 -6.61 10.46 2.17
N THR A 51 -7.88 10.48 1.75
CA THR A 51 -9.05 10.29 2.61
C THR A 51 -9.79 8.99 2.28
N GLU A 52 -10.44 8.92 1.12
CA GLU A 52 -11.19 7.73 0.67
C GLU A 52 -10.30 6.70 -0.04
N ILE A 53 -9.32 7.18 -0.82
CA ILE A 53 -8.29 6.35 -1.46
C ILE A 53 -6.92 6.84 -0.99
N SER A 54 -6.13 5.96 -0.40
CA SER A 54 -4.76 6.23 0.02
C SER A 54 -3.77 5.32 -0.67
N MET A 55 -2.50 5.71 -0.69
CA MET A 55 -1.44 4.91 -1.29
C MET A 55 -0.21 4.83 -0.39
N ILE A 56 0.34 3.61 -0.28
CA ILE A 56 1.68 3.34 0.24
C ILE A 56 2.58 3.12 -0.96
N PHE A 57 3.62 3.93 -1.09
CA PHE A 57 4.60 3.84 -2.17
C PHE A 57 5.70 2.83 -1.83
N GLN A 58 6.38 2.29 -2.83
CA GLN A 58 7.42 1.28 -2.72
C GLN A 58 8.53 1.66 -1.73
N ASP A 59 8.90 2.94 -1.67
CA ASP A 59 9.82 3.49 -0.67
C ASP A 59 9.12 4.62 0.09
N SER A 60 8.25 4.26 1.02
CA SER A 60 7.56 5.24 1.86
C SER A 60 8.54 6.10 2.68
N GLY A 61 9.74 5.58 2.95
CA GLY A 61 10.79 6.33 3.63
C GLY A 61 11.34 7.48 2.78
N ALA A 62 11.50 7.28 1.47
CA ALA A 62 11.94 8.31 0.54
C ALA A 62 10.84 9.36 0.24
N MET A 63 9.57 9.01 0.45
CA MET A 63 8.46 9.96 0.26
C MET A 63 8.33 10.96 1.41
N ILE A 64 8.93 10.67 2.57
CA ILE A 64 8.96 11.57 3.73
C ILE A 64 10.14 12.54 3.56
N ASN A 65 9.87 13.84 3.57
CA ASN A 65 10.92 14.85 3.40
C ASN A 65 12.00 14.71 4.49
N PRO A 66 13.28 14.38 4.14
CA PRO A 66 14.31 14.05 5.12
C PRO A 66 14.76 15.23 6.00
N ILE A 67 14.59 16.47 5.53
CA ILE A 67 15.01 17.67 6.25
C ILE A 67 13.92 18.26 7.17
N ARG A 68 12.75 17.60 7.24
CA ARG A 68 11.64 18.01 8.11
C ARG A 68 11.34 16.91 9.13
N ARG A 69 10.97 17.31 10.35
CA ARG A 69 10.53 16.36 11.38
C ARG A 69 9.25 15.66 10.95
N ILE A 70 9.10 14.37 11.35
CA ILE A 70 7.91 13.57 11.08
C ILE A 70 6.64 14.29 11.49
N GLY A 71 6.58 14.79 12.73
CA GLY A 71 5.38 15.46 13.25
C GLY A 71 4.98 16.71 12.48
N ALA A 72 5.96 17.49 11.98
CA ALA A 72 5.65 18.68 11.19
C ALA A 72 4.91 18.32 9.89
N GLN A 73 5.38 17.29 9.20
CA GLN A 73 4.81 16.80 7.94
C GLN A 73 3.47 16.10 8.16
N TYR A 74 3.40 15.27 9.20
CA TYR A 74 2.21 14.49 9.50
C TYR A 74 1.04 15.39 9.95
N VAL A 75 1.29 16.35 10.83
CA VAL A 75 0.29 17.35 11.26
C VAL A 75 -0.17 18.20 10.08
N GLU A 76 0.72 18.62 9.20
CA GLU A 76 0.38 19.35 7.97
C GLU A 76 -0.54 18.52 7.09
N TYR A 77 -0.20 17.24 6.85
CA TYR A 77 -1.04 16.30 6.09
C TYR A 77 -2.44 16.19 6.69
N VAL A 78 -2.55 15.97 8.00
CA VAL A 78 -3.86 15.87 8.67
C VAL A 78 -4.67 17.15 8.52
N ARG A 79 -4.04 18.31 8.72
CA ARG A 79 -4.71 19.61 8.66
C ARG A 79 -5.07 20.05 7.23
N THR A 80 -4.45 19.47 6.21
CA THR A 80 -4.84 19.68 4.81
C THR A 80 -6.20 19.06 4.51
N HIS A 81 -6.54 17.96 5.19
CA HIS A 81 -7.78 17.22 4.96
C HIS A 81 -8.87 17.49 6.03
N GLN A 82 -8.49 17.91 7.22
CA GLN A 82 -9.41 18.20 8.31
C GLN A 82 -9.11 19.53 8.99
N LYS A 83 -10.17 20.29 9.30
CA LYS A 83 -10.07 21.55 10.04
C LYS A 83 -9.87 21.26 11.54
N LEU A 84 -8.62 20.92 11.91
CA LEU A 84 -8.21 20.65 13.29
C LEU A 84 -7.20 21.68 13.78
N SER A 85 -7.20 21.95 15.08
CA SER A 85 -6.10 22.65 15.74
C SER A 85 -4.79 21.85 15.59
N LYS A 86 -3.66 22.51 15.77
CA LYS A 86 -2.36 21.83 15.72
C LYS A 86 -2.24 20.73 16.79
N LYS A 87 -2.83 20.93 17.97
CA LYS A 87 -2.80 19.96 19.07
C LYS A 87 -3.65 18.73 18.73
N GLU A 88 -4.90 18.92 18.30
CA GLU A 88 -5.78 17.80 17.91
C GLU A 88 -5.18 16.98 16.76
N ALA A 89 -4.60 17.64 15.76
CA ALA A 89 -3.90 16.95 14.67
C ALA A 89 -2.67 16.17 15.18
N TRP A 90 -1.90 16.73 16.11
CA TRP A 90 -0.78 16.03 16.75
C TRP A 90 -1.25 14.79 17.49
N ASP A 91 -2.26 14.92 18.34
CA ASP A 91 -2.81 13.81 19.13
C ASP A 91 -3.33 12.67 18.22
N LYS A 92 -4.02 13.03 17.13
CA LYS A 92 -4.46 12.08 16.11
C LYS A 92 -3.30 11.34 15.43
N CYS A 93 -2.21 12.03 15.10
CA CYS A 93 -1.02 11.41 14.53
C CYS A 93 -0.36 10.44 15.51
N VAL A 94 -0.16 10.87 16.77
CA VAL A 94 0.41 10.04 17.85
C VAL A 94 -0.41 8.77 18.06
N GLU A 95 -1.74 8.90 18.09
CA GLU A 95 -2.65 7.75 18.24
C GLU A 95 -2.49 6.74 17.09
N MET A 96 -2.39 7.21 15.84
CA MET A 96 -2.20 6.32 14.70
C MET A 96 -0.82 5.65 14.72
N LEU A 97 0.25 6.34 15.13
CA LEU A 97 1.58 5.73 15.32
C LEU A 97 1.56 4.64 16.40
N LYS A 98 0.82 4.84 17.50
CA LYS A 98 0.61 3.81 18.53
C LYS A 98 -0.10 2.59 17.97
N ARG A 99 -1.13 2.77 17.12
CA ARG A 99 -1.83 1.66 16.44
C ARG A 99 -0.89 0.88 15.51
N MET A 100 0.09 1.53 14.92
CA MET A 100 1.17 0.89 14.16
C MET A 100 2.23 0.24 15.07
N ARG A 101 1.98 0.13 16.38
CA ARG A 101 2.89 -0.46 17.37
C ARG A 101 4.29 0.16 17.32
N LEU A 102 4.36 1.46 17.06
CA LEU A 102 5.60 2.21 17.09
C LEU A 102 5.87 2.67 18.53
N PRO A 103 6.92 2.16 19.20
CA PRO A 103 7.26 2.58 20.56
C PRO A 103 7.72 4.04 20.55
N GLY A 104 7.35 4.80 21.58
CA GLY A 104 7.76 6.19 21.69
C GLY A 104 7.20 7.09 20.59
N ALA A 105 5.91 6.96 20.27
CA ALA A 105 5.24 7.71 19.17
C ALA A 105 5.51 9.23 19.24
N ASP A 106 5.51 9.83 20.43
CA ASP A 106 5.87 11.25 20.60
C ASP A 106 7.32 11.57 20.22
N ASN A 107 8.26 10.67 20.51
CA ASN A 107 9.66 10.83 20.11
C ASN A 107 9.78 10.71 18.59
N ILE A 108 9.07 9.76 17.97
CA ILE A 108 9.01 9.62 16.50
C ILE A 108 8.48 10.89 15.85
N MET A 109 7.43 11.49 16.39
CA MET A 109 6.91 12.77 15.89
C MET A 109 7.95 13.89 15.93
N ARG A 110 8.85 13.88 16.91
CA ARG A 110 9.93 14.88 17.06
C ARG A 110 11.18 14.55 16.26
N SER A 111 11.31 13.33 15.77
CA SER A 111 12.47 12.84 15.02
C SER A 111 12.44 13.27 13.56
N TYR A 112 13.60 13.26 12.94
CA TYR A 112 13.77 13.34 11.48
C TYR A 112 13.73 11.93 10.87
N PRO A 113 13.35 11.78 9.60
CA PRO A 113 13.28 10.47 8.94
C PRO A 113 14.57 9.65 9.01
N PHE A 114 15.73 10.28 8.88
CA PHE A 114 17.03 9.60 8.94
C PHE A 114 17.39 9.05 10.34
N GLN A 115 16.71 9.47 11.39
CA GLN A 115 16.89 8.96 12.76
C GLN A 115 16.07 7.67 13.01
N LEU A 116 15.21 7.28 12.07
CA LEU A 116 14.37 6.11 12.17
C LEU A 116 14.95 4.93 11.38
N SER A 117 14.74 3.71 11.86
CA SER A 117 15.03 2.50 11.08
C SER A 117 14.14 2.40 9.83
N GLY A 118 14.52 1.57 8.85
CA GLY A 118 13.71 1.32 7.65
C GLY A 118 12.28 0.90 7.98
N GLY A 119 12.14 -0.07 8.89
CA GLY A 119 10.83 -0.54 9.34
C GLY A 119 10.01 0.52 10.10
N GLN A 120 10.66 1.40 10.87
CA GLN A 120 9.98 2.52 11.51
C GLN A 120 9.47 3.53 10.49
N ARG A 121 10.31 3.93 9.50
CA ARG A 121 9.87 4.82 8.41
C ARG A 121 8.70 4.23 7.63
N GLN A 122 8.76 2.95 7.32
CA GLN A 122 7.67 2.26 6.60
C GLN A 122 6.37 2.29 7.42
N ARG A 123 6.42 1.98 8.71
CA ARG A 123 5.24 2.06 9.60
C ARG A 123 4.70 3.48 9.73
N VAL A 124 5.55 4.50 9.73
CA VAL A 124 5.11 5.92 9.67
C VAL A 124 4.36 6.18 8.37
N GLY A 125 4.87 5.73 7.22
CA GLY A 125 4.20 5.87 5.92
C GLY A 125 2.83 5.18 5.89
N ILE A 126 2.74 3.96 6.43
CA ILE A 126 1.47 3.22 6.55
C ILE A 126 0.51 3.96 7.51
N ALA A 127 1.01 4.45 8.66
CA ALA A 127 0.20 5.24 9.59
C ALA A 127 -0.40 6.47 8.91
N MET A 128 0.40 7.21 8.12
CA MET A 128 -0.08 8.35 7.35
C MET A 128 -1.17 7.94 6.36
N ALA A 129 -0.95 6.87 5.59
CA ALA A 129 -1.92 6.37 4.60
C ALA A 129 -3.25 5.93 5.25
N MET A 130 -3.20 5.37 6.46
CA MET A 130 -4.37 4.85 7.19
C MET A 130 -5.05 5.88 8.11
N THR A 131 -4.53 7.10 8.21
CA THR A 131 -5.00 8.13 9.17
C THR A 131 -6.48 8.48 9.04
N PHE A 132 -6.99 8.49 7.82
CA PHE A 132 -8.38 8.80 7.52
C PHE A 132 -9.25 7.57 7.29
N GLN A 133 -8.73 6.37 7.59
CA GLN A 133 -9.45 5.11 7.45
C GLN A 133 -10.02 4.97 6.02
N PRO A 134 -9.15 4.94 5.00
CA PRO A 134 -9.59 4.94 3.61
C PRO A 134 -10.40 3.69 3.29
N LYS A 135 -11.38 3.82 2.39
CA LYS A 135 -12.12 2.67 1.86
C LYS A 135 -11.24 1.80 0.96
N LEU A 136 -10.26 2.41 0.29
CA LEU A 136 -9.31 1.72 -0.58
C LEU A 136 -7.87 2.14 -0.24
N LEU A 137 -7.05 1.16 0.09
CA LEU A 137 -5.61 1.32 0.26
C LEU A 137 -4.89 0.66 -0.93
N LEU A 138 -4.13 1.46 -1.66
CA LEU A 138 -3.23 1.00 -2.71
C LEU A 138 -1.83 0.84 -2.11
N ALA A 139 -1.22 -0.33 -2.23
CA ALA A 139 0.10 -0.60 -1.66
C ALA A 139 1.04 -1.11 -2.76
N ASP A 140 2.06 -0.31 -3.09
CA ASP A 140 3.07 -0.65 -4.08
C ASP A 140 4.31 -1.21 -3.37
N GLU A 141 4.47 -2.51 -3.41
CA GLU A 141 5.57 -3.24 -2.76
C GLU A 141 5.86 -2.78 -1.31
N PRO A 142 4.86 -2.79 -0.42
CA PRO A 142 4.93 -2.10 0.86
C PRO A 142 5.99 -2.64 1.82
N THR A 143 6.66 -3.75 1.49
CA THR A 143 7.62 -4.44 2.35
C THR A 143 8.91 -4.86 1.66
N SER A 144 9.13 -4.49 0.39
CA SER A 144 10.26 -4.97 -0.42
C SER A 144 11.66 -4.61 0.10
N ALA A 145 11.78 -3.52 0.87
CA ALA A 145 13.05 -3.04 1.42
C ALA A 145 13.32 -3.50 2.88
N LEU A 146 12.59 -4.51 3.36
CA LEU A 146 12.61 -4.91 4.76
C LEU A 146 13.06 -6.37 4.92
N ASP A 147 13.66 -6.68 6.07
CA ASP A 147 13.95 -8.06 6.46
C ASP A 147 12.65 -8.86 6.67
N VAL A 148 12.74 -10.19 6.55
CA VAL A 148 11.58 -11.10 6.57
C VAL A 148 10.73 -10.95 7.83
N THR A 149 11.37 -10.76 8.99
CA THR A 149 10.64 -10.62 10.27
C THR A 149 9.84 -9.32 10.32
N THR A 150 10.47 -8.22 9.93
CA THR A 150 9.81 -6.91 9.86
C THR A 150 8.70 -6.91 8.79
N GLN A 151 8.94 -7.56 7.65
CA GLN A 151 7.94 -7.75 6.60
C GLN A 151 6.68 -8.44 7.13
N ALA A 152 6.84 -9.59 7.79
CA ALA A 152 5.73 -10.35 8.36
C ALA A 152 4.93 -9.53 9.39
N GLN A 153 5.62 -8.76 10.24
CA GLN A 153 4.97 -7.88 11.22
C GLN A 153 4.13 -6.78 10.56
N ILE A 154 4.67 -6.15 9.51
CA ILE A 154 3.96 -5.07 8.79
C ILE A 154 2.75 -5.61 8.05
N VAL A 155 2.89 -6.74 7.35
CA VAL A 155 1.79 -7.40 6.66
C VAL A 155 0.67 -7.73 7.62
N ARG A 156 0.99 -8.32 8.78
CA ARG A 156 0.01 -8.61 9.83
C ARG A 156 -0.69 -7.34 10.33
N GLN A 157 0.05 -6.26 10.57
CA GLN A 157 -0.53 -4.99 11.00
C GLN A 157 -1.45 -4.37 9.94
N MET A 158 -1.09 -4.48 8.65
CA MET A 158 -1.96 -4.03 7.56
C MET A 158 -3.28 -4.82 7.55
N MET A 159 -3.24 -6.14 7.76
CA MET A 159 -4.44 -6.98 7.85
C MET A 159 -5.31 -6.63 9.07
N GLU A 160 -4.69 -6.43 10.25
CA GLU A 160 -5.40 -5.97 11.45
C GLU A 160 -6.13 -4.63 11.23
N LEU A 161 -5.49 -3.69 10.52
CA LEU A 161 -6.11 -2.39 10.19
C LEU A 161 -7.19 -2.53 9.12
N ARG A 162 -6.97 -3.41 8.11
CA ARG A 162 -7.98 -3.74 7.09
C ARG A 162 -9.29 -4.18 7.75
N ASP A 163 -9.18 -5.17 8.64
CA ASP A 163 -10.35 -5.75 9.30
C ASP A 163 -11.02 -4.76 10.26
N LYS A 164 -10.21 -3.94 10.96
CA LYS A 164 -10.71 -2.94 11.90
C LYS A 164 -11.48 -1.79 11.23
N TYR A 165 -11.07 -1.39 10.03
CA TYR A 165 -11.61 -0.22 9.33
C TYR A 165 -12.42 -0.57 8.08
N ASP A 166 -12.62 -1.85 7.82
CA ASP A 166 -13.30 -2.34 6.61
C ASP A 166 -12.69 -1.74 5.33
N THR A 167 -11.36 -1.69 5.28
CA THR A 167 -10.59 -1.13 4.16
C THR A 167 -10.33 -2.20 3.11
N SER A 168 -10.69 -1.97 1.86
CA SER A 168 -10.22 -2.79 0.74
C SER A 168 -8.75 -2.50 0.45
N ILE A 169 -7.93 -3.53 0.20
CA ILE A 169 -6.51 -3.36 -0.13
C ILE A 169 -6.22 -3.93 -1.52
N ILE A 170 -5.57 -3.13 -2.35
CA ILE A 170 -4.90 -3.61 -3.57
C ILE A 170 -3.41 -3.57 -3.31
N VAL A 171 -2.78 -4.75 -3.18
CA VAL A 171 -1.34 -4.85 -2.98
C VAL A 171 -0.64 -5.28 -4.27
N VAL A 172 0.37 -4.53 -4.66
CA VAL A 172 1.32 -4.92 -5.69
C VAL A 172 2.55 -5.50 -5.01
N THR A 173 2.90 -6.71 -5.37
CA THR A 173 4.09 -7.39 -4.83
C THR A 173 4.61 -8.41 -5.84
N HIS A 174 5.92 -8.68 -5.80
CA HIS A 174 6.53 -9.83 -6.45
C HIS A 174 6.70 -11.01 -5.49
N ASN A 175 6.42 -10.80 -4.19
CA ASN A 175 6.50 -11.85 -3.18
C ASN A 175 5.16 -12.59 -3.09
N LEU A 176 5.15 -13.84 -3.61
CA LEU A 176 3.96 -14.69 -3.59
C LEU A 176 3.52 -15.08 -2.17
N GLY A 177 4.44 -15.18 -1.20
CA GLY A 177 4.09 -15.42 0.19
C GLY A 177 3.27 -14.28 0.81
N VAL A 178 3.60 -13.02 0.47
CA VAL A 178 2.80 -11.86 0.86
C VAL A 178 1.42 -11.91 0.21
N ALA A 179 1.36 -12.23 -1.10
CA ALA A 179 0.10 -12.35 -1.82
C ALA A 179 -0.76 -13.49 -1.25
N ALA A 180 -0.18 -14.65 -0.98
CA ALA A 180 -0.86 -15.80 -0.39
C ALA A 180 -1.45 -15.51 0.99
N TYR A 181 -0.77 -14.69 1.79
CA TYR A 181 -1.25 -14.32 3.12
C TYR A 181 -2.35 -13.25 3.09
N MET A 182 -2.23 -12.24 2.20
CA MET A 182 -3.08 -11.06 2.23
C MET A 182 -4.30 -11.15 1.29
N ALA A 183 -4.19 -11.87 0.18
CA ALA A 183 -5.15 -11.74 -0.90
C ALA A 183 -6.33 -12.71 -0.79
N ASP A 184 -7.53 -12.21 -1.11
CA ASP A 184 -8.71 -13.01 -1.41
C ASP A 184 -8.72 -13.39 -2.91
N LYS A 185 -8.26 -12.46 -3.77
CA LYS A 185 -8.12 -12.64 -5.22
C LYS A 185 -6.72 -12.21 -5.67
N ILE A 186 -6.18 -12.92 -6.65
CA ILE A 186 -4.86 -12.66 -7.21
C ILE A 186 -4.99 -12.43 -8.72
N LEU A 187 -4.36 -11.36 -9.21
CA LEU A 187 -4.15 -11.11 -10.63
C LEU A 187 -2.66 -11.28 -10.93
N VAL A 188 -2.35 -12.11 -11.93
CA VAL A 188 -0.97 -12.32 -12.40
C VAL A 188 -0.75 -11.50 -13.65
N MET A 189 0.29 -10.69 -13.65
CA MET A 189 0.62 -9.79 -14.75
C MET A 189 1.97 -10.14 -15.37
N GLN A 190 2.00 -10.18 -16.70
CA GLN A 190 3.21 -10.35 -17.51
C GLN A 190 3.14 -9.41 -18.71
N ASN A 191 4.23 -8.71 -19.03
CA ASN A 191 4.36 -7.86 -20.21
C ASN A 191 3.16 -6.89 -20.42
N GLY A 192 2.68 -6.25 -19.35
CA GLY A 192 1.58 -5.30 -19.40
C GLY A 192 0.17 -5.92 -19.52
N ARG A 193 0.05 -7.23 -19.43
CA ARG A 193 -1.23 -7.94 -19.54
C ARG A 193 -1.52 -8.76 -18.28
N VAL A 194 -2.78 -8.92 -17.95
CA VAL A 194 -3.23 -9.91 -16.98
C VAL A 194 -3.27 -11.25 -17.71
N VAL A 195 -2.41 -12.19 -17.28
CA VAL A 195 -2.33 -13.54 -17.88
C VAL A 195 -3.20 -14.53 -17.14
N GLU A 196 -3.41 -14.32 -15.84
CA GLU A 196 -4.32 -15.14 -15.05
C GLU A 196 -4.95 -14.30 -13.92
N ALA A 197 -6.19 -14.63 -13.56
CA ALA A 197 -6.92 -14.01 -12.46
C ALA A 197 -7.84 -15.04 -11.80
N GLY A 198 -7.85 -15.08 -10.47
CA GLY A 198 -8.67 -16.03 -9.73
C GLY A 198 -8.67 -15.77 -8.23
N THR A 199 -9.35 -16.64 -7.49
CA THR A 199 -9.21 -16.66 -6.04
C THR A 199 -7.78 -17.06 -5.65
N ARG A 200 -7.38 -16.74 -4.43
CA ARG A 200 -6.08 -17.15 -3.89
C ARG A 200 -5.84 -18.65 -4.10
N ASP A 201 -6.81 -19.48 -3.75
CA ASP A 201 -6.71 -20.94 -3.83
C ASP A 201 -6.54 -21.42 -5.30
N GLN A 202 -7.32 -20.88 -6.22
CA GLN A 202 -7.19 -21.19 -7.65
C GLN A 202 -5.80 -20.88 -8.19
N ILE A 203 -5.26 -19.70 -7.88
CA ILE A 203 -3.93 -19.29 -8.37
C ILE A 203 -2.82 -20.10 -7.72
N LEU A 204 -2.88 -20.36 -6.42
CA LEU A 204 -1.78 -21.04 -5.71
C LEU A 204 -1.75 -22.56 -5.95
N HIS A 205 -2.91 -23.20 -6.15
CA HIS A 205 -2.99 -24.67 -6.19
C HIS A 205 -3.54 -25.22 -7.51
N HIS A 206 -4.24 -24.41 -8.30
CA HIS A 206 -4.96 -24.86 -9.51
C HIS A 206 -4.67 -23.99 -10.73
N THR A 207 -3.48 -23.35 -10.77
CA THR A 207 -3.10 -22.49 -11.91
C THR A 207 -3.08 -23.25 -13.22
N ALA A 208 -3.68 -22.65 -14.26
CA ALA A 208 -3.63 -23.13 -15.62
C ALA A 208 -2.52 -22.48 -16.46
N ASP A 209 -2.12 -21.26 -16.10
CA ASP A 209 -1.15 -20.48 -16.87
C ASP A 209 0.29 -20.94 -16.60
N ALA A 210 1.07 -21.11 -17.69
CA ALA A 210 2.46 -21.59 -17.62
C ALA A 210 3.39 -20.59 -16.91
N TYR A 211 3.19 -19.28 -17.07
CA TYR A 211 3.98 -18.27 -16.40
C TYR A 211 3.67 -18.21 -14.90
N THR A 212 2.39 -18.30 -14.53
CA THR A 212 1.98 -18.38 -13.13
C THR A 212 2.59 -19.58 -12.45
N ARG A 213 2.60 -20.75 -13.11
CA ARG A 213 3.25 -21.97 -12.61
C ARG A 213 4.74 -21.77 -12.39
N LYS A 214 5.44 -21.17 -13.34
CA LYS A 214 6.86 -20.85 -13.23
C LYS A 214 7.13 -19.88 -12.06
N LEU A 215 6.28 -18.87 -11.84
CA LEU A 215 6.39 -17.98 -10.67
C LEU A 215 6.25 -18.74 -9.35
N LEU A 216 5.27 -19.62 -9.26
CA LEU A 216 5.04 -20.45 -8.07
C LEU A 216 6.22 -21.40 -7.81
N ASP A 217 6.79 -22.00 -8.86
CA ASP A 217 7.93 -22.91 -8.77
C ASP A 217 9.22 -22.20 -8.33
N SER A 218 9.31 -20.89 -8.54
CA SER A 218 10.45 -20.07 -8.08
C SER A 218 10.41 -19.72 -6.58
N VAL A 219 9.29 -20.00 -5.90
CA VAL A 219 9.17 -19.76 -4.44
C VAL A 219 10.00 -20.80 -3.69
N PRO A 220 10.92 -20.38 -2.81
CA PRO A 220 11.73 -21.32 -2.04
C PRO A 220 10.85 -22.26 -1.20
N SER A 221 11.21 -23.55 -1.15
CA SER A 221 10.57 -24.53 -0.27
C SER A 221 11.58 -25.03 0.78
N MET A 222 11.14 -25.17 2.02
CA MET A 222 11.91 -25.86 3.07
C MET A 222 11.23 -27.18 3.40
N GLY A 223 11.98 -28.29 3.34
CA GLY A 223 11.49 -29.61 3.72
C GLY A 223 10.31 -30.11 2.86
N GLY A 224 10.20 -29.69 1.60
CA GLY A 224 9.12 -30.10 0.70
C GLY A 224 7.82 -29.30 0.82
N TYR A 225 7.74 -28.37 1.76
CA TYR A 225 6.60 -27.44 1.88
C TYR A 225 6.96 -26.08 1.29
N ARG A 226 6.11 -25.53 0.42
CA ARG A 226 6.22 -24.15 -0.05
C ARG A 226 5.76 -23.17 1.03
N PHE A 227 6.39 -21.99 1.15
CA PHE A 227 5.97 -20.90 2.04
C PHE A 227 4.77 -20.11 1.47
N VAL A 228 3.89 -20.74 0.73
CA VAL A 228 2.67 -20.19 0.15
C VAL A 228 1.50 -21.12 0.42
#